data_89b8dda94c4415e127a6c521e30694ce
#
_entry.id   89b8dda94c4415e127a6c521e30694ce
#
_cell.length_a   1.000
_cell.length_b   1.000
_cell.length_c   1.000
_cell.angle_alpha   90.00
_cell.angle_beta   90.00
_cell.angle_gamma   90.00
#
_symmetry.space_group_name_H-M   'P 1'
#
loop_
_entity.id
_entity.type
_entity.pdbx_description
1 polymer ?
#
loop_
_entity_poly.entity_id
_entity_poly.type
_entity_poly.pdbx_seq_one_letter_code
_entity_poly.pdbx_strand_id
1 'polypeptide(L)'
;MVHLPAAVRFVRRGWLNCNQVVLLDDTGNVLVDSGYCTHADDTLRHLERVLEGQPLARLVNTHCHSDHVGGNAAVVRRHGCRVTIPSGEAPGIDDWAGQEKWNAYVDQQLERFGYDDTIAAGESFSGAGCDWQAHAAPGHDMQALMFFEPRNRILMTGDALWENGLGFVWPHEGPNPFVEAALDTLAKIERLDPAIVVPGHGDPFEDVAGAIGRARSRLAAFGADPRKTARHMMKVMLVFSLLHRRSIRAEAVDAYVREVPCYADLNTRFVGEDFTTLGQAIAAELIAAGAVRLERGALRATMAA
;
A
#
# COMPACT_ATOMS: atom_id res chain seq x y z
N MET A 1 13.82 16.84 -8.52
CA MET A 1 13.36 16.52 -7.15
C MET A 1 12.12 17.36 -6.90
N VAL A 2 10.98 16.74 -6.61
CA VAL A 2 9.70 17.43 -6.38
C VAL A 2 9.80 18.31 -5.13
N HIS A 3 9.28 19.53 -5.21
CA HIS A 3 9.26 20.47 -4.10
C HIS A 3 7.90 20.46 -3.39
N LEU A 4 7.86 19.91 -2.18
CA LEU A 4 6.70 19.99 -1.28
C LEU A 4 6.81 21.24 -0.38
N PRO A 5 5.67 21.82 0.06
CA PRO A 5 5.67 22.87 1.07
C PRO A 5 6.43 22.45 2.33
N ALA A 6 7.09 23.40 2.98
CA ALA A 6 7.94 23.11 4.14
C ALA A 6 7.20 22.42 5.31
N ALA A 7 5.90 22.61 5.44
CA ALA A 7 5.07 21.94 6.43
C ALA A 7 4.66 20.49 6.04
N VAL A 8 4.89 20.07 4.80
CA VAL A 8 4.59 18.71 4.31
C VAL A 8 5.90 17.93 4.26
N ARG A 9 6.10 17.01 5.18
CA ARG A 9 7.33 16.22 5.31
C ARG A 9 7.10 14.83 4.74
N PHE A 10 7.72 14.54 3.62
CA PHE A 10 7.72 13.22 3.00
C PHE A 10 8.84 12.35 3.59
N VAL A 11 8.48 11.16 4.05
CA VAL A 11 9.41 10.14 4.54
C VAL A 11 9.35 8.96 3.59
N ARG A 12 10.37 8.85 2.74
CA ARG A 12 10.49 7.70 1.84
C ARG A 12 10.78 6.44 2.62
N ARG A 13 10.03 5.36 2.28
CA ARG A 13 10.23 4.04 2.86
C ARG A 13 10.59 3.02 1.78
N GLY A 14 11.02 1.83 2.22
CA GLY A 14 11.20 0.68 1.33
C GLY A 14 9.87 -0.01 1.00
N TRP A 15 9.92 -0.97 0.10
CA TRP A 15 8.72 -1.59 -0.50
C TRP A 15 7.89 -2.49 0.44
N LEU A 16 8.40 -2.85 1.62
CA LEU A 16 7.62 -3.51 2.66
C LEU A 16 6.73 -2.52 3.44
N ASN A 17 6.98 -1.24 3.27
CA ASN A 17 6.28 -0.16 3.96
C ASN A 17 5.74 0.82 2.95
N CYS A 18 4.57 1.38 3.22
CA CYS A 18 4.18 2.60 2.52
C CYS A 18 5.08 3.77 2.93
N ASN A 19 5.17 4.77 2.07
CA ASN A 19 5.70 6.07 2.41
C ASN A 19 4.84 6.73 3.50
N GLN A 20 5.44 7.64 4.24
CA GLN A 20 4.75 8.38 5.29
C GLN A 20 4.78 9.88 4.95
N VAL A 21 3.70 10.56 5.27
CA VAL A 21 3.64 12.02 5.19
C VAL A 21 3.33 12.59 6.56
N VAL A 22 4.20 13.47 7.06
CA VAL A 22 3.95 14.21 8.29
C VAL A 22 3.57 15.64 7.92
N LEU A 23 2.39 16.05 8.32
CA LEU A 23 1.86 17.40 8.15
C LEU A 23 2.14 18.16 9.44
N LEU A 24 3.09 19.10 9.38
CA LEU A 24 3.47 19.93 10.53
C LEU A 24 2.47 21.08 10.67
N ASP A 25 1.86 21.19 11.84
CA ASP A 25 0.84 22.20 12.11
C ASP A 25 0.88 22.66 13.58
N ASP A 26 0.75 23.96 13.80
CA ASP A 26 0.77 24.55 15.15
C ASP A 26 -0.41 24.06 16.02
N THR A 27 -1.50 23.61 15.40
CA THR A 27 -2.68 23.06 16.08
C THR A 27 -2.57 21.58 16.40
N GLY A 28 -1.53 20.90 15.89
CA GLY A 28 -1.24 19.49 16.10
C GLY A 28 -0.80 18.79 14.81
N ASN A 29 0.34 18.12 14.88
CA ASN A 29 0.90 17.42 13.73
C ASN A 29 0.07 16.18 13.37
N VAL A 30 -0.01 15.89 12.06
CA VAL A 30 -0.74 14.74 11.52
C VAL A 30 0.24 13.81 10.78
N LEU A 31 0.16 12.51 11.04
CA LEU A 31 0.83 11.48 10.25
C LEU A 31 -0.18 10.87 9.28
N VAL A 32 0.18 10.70 8.02
CA VAL A 32 -0.56 9.89 7.05
C VAL A 32 0.19 8.60 6.81
N ASP A 33 -0.46 7.48 7.11
CA ASP A 33 0.04 6.10 7.09
C ASP A 33 1.25 5.83 7.98
N SER A 34 1.44 4.56 8.40
CA SER A 34 2.40 4.23 9.47
C SER A 34 3.42 3.15 9.11
N GLY A 35 3.30 2.52 7.95
CA GLY A 35 4.19 1.44 7.52
C GLY A 35 3.84 0.07 8.09
N TYR A 36 4.73 -0.90 7.92
CA TYR A 36 4.55 -2.30 8.30
C TYR A 36 4.97 -2.56 9.76
N CYS A 37 4.28 -3.47 10.46
CA CYS A 37 4.43 -3.67 11.89
C CYS A 37 5.85 -4.06 12.33
N THR A 38 6.58 -4.88 11.56
CA THR A 38 7.96 -5.26 11.90
C THR A 38 8.98 -4.13 11.75
N HIS A 39 8.59 -3.01 11.12
CA HIS A 39 9.38 -1.80 10.95
C HIS A 39 8.81 -0.60 11.73
N ALA A 40 7.98 -0.86 12.74
CA ALA A 40 7.39 0.18 13.58
C ALA A 40 8.43 1.04 14.30
N ASP A 41 9.55 0.44 14.75
CA ASP A 41 10.66 1.19 15.36
C ASP A 41 11.32 2.18 14.39
N ASP A 42 11.40 1.83 13.10
CA ASP A 42 11.88 2.76 12.06
C ASP A 42 10.91 3.92 11.88
N THR A 43 9.60 3.64 11.86
CA THR A 43 8.56 4.65 11.83
C THR A 43 8.71 5.61 13.00
N LEU A 44 8.86 5.12 14.23
CA LEU A 44 9.05 5.95 15.42
C LEU A 44 10.33 6.81 15.34
N ARG A 45 11.44 6.24 14.87
CA ARG A 45 12.69 7.01 14.67
C ARG A 45 12.55 8.11 13.61
N HIS A 46 11.80 7.86 12.55
CA HIS A 46 11.51 8.89 11.54
C HIS A 46 10.65 10.01 12.12
N LEU A 47 9.60 9.66 12.86
CA LEU A 47 8.74 10.63 13.52
C LEU A 47 9.51 11.48 14.54
N GLU A 48 10.38 10.91 15.36
CA GLU A 48 11.22 11.65 16.30
C GLU A 48 12.07 12.72 15.61
N ARG A 49 12.66 12.40 14.45
CA ARG A 49 13.46 13.36 13.66
C ARG A 49 12.62 14.45 13.02
N VAL A 50 11.41 14.10 12.52
CA VAL A 50 10.57 15.06 11.81
C VAL A 50 9.84 16.00 12.77
N LEU A 51 9.36 15.45 13.89
CA LEU A 51 8.58 16.18 14.87
C LEU A 51 9.44 17.05 15.81
N GLU A 52 10.74 16.74 15.95
CA GLU A 52 11.67 17.50 16.81
C GLU A 52 11.12 17.78 18.22
N GLY A 53 10.42 16.77 18.79
CA GLY A 53 9.79 16.85 20.10
C GLY A 53 8.38 17.44 20.12
N GLN A 54 7.87 17.90 18.99
CA GLN A 54 6.48 18.36 18.87
C GLN A 54 5.50 17.19 19.00
N PRO A 55 4.29 17.38 19.55
CA PRO A 55 3.31 16.32 19.68
C PRO A 55 2.75 15.90 18.33
N LEU A 56 2.49 14.58 18.17
CA LEU A 56 1.67 14.05 17.11
C LEU A 56 0.22 14.00 17.62
N ALA A 57 -0.68 14.72 16.99
CA ALA A 57 -2.08 14.78 17.42
C ALA A 57 -2.95 13.72 16.77
N ARG A 58 -2.66 13.39 15.51
CA ARG A 58 -3.50 12.50 14.71
C ARG A 58 -2.67 11.61 13.77
N LEU A 59 -3.15 10.39 13.58
CA LEU A 59 -2.74 9.46 12.53
C LEU A 59 -3.95 9.22 11.62
N VAL A 60 -3.81 9.43 10.32
CA VAL A 60 -4.85 9.22 9.31
C VAL A 60 -4.38 8.16 8.33
N ASN A 61 -5.20 7.19 8.01
CA ASN A 61 -4.84 6.15 7.05
C ASN A 61 -5.56 6.32 5.71
N THR A 62 -4.86 6.00 4.62
CA THR A 62 -5.44 5.96 3.28
C THR A 62 -6.31 4.73 3.08
N HIS A 63 -5.89 3.59 3.60
CA HIS A 63 -6.61 2.31 3.65
C HIS A 63 -5.97 1.40 4.70
N CYS A 64 -6.54 0.22 4.96
CA CYS A 64 -6.12 -0.64 6.07
C CYS A 64 -5.29 -1.87 5.68
N HIS A 65 -4.52 -1.84 4.59
CA HIS A 65 -3.53 -2.87 4.33
C HIS A 65 -2.37 -2.81 5.33
N SER A 66 -1.75 -3.95 5.58
CA SER A 66 -0.75 -4.15 6.65
C SER A 66 0.47 -3.24 6.57
N ASP A 67 0.85 -2.80 5.38
CA ASP A 67 1.97 -1.90 5.13
C ASP A 67 1.62 -0.41 5.25
N HIS A 68 0.33 -0.09 5.42
CA HIS A 68 -0.18 1.25 5.69
C HIS A 68 -0.55 1.46 7.15
N VAL A 69 -1.10 0.43 7.82
CA VAL A 69 -1.57 0.54 9.21
C VAL A 69 -0.74 -0.24 10.23
N GLY A 70 0.27 -0.99 9.78
CA GLY A 70 1.05 -1.88 10.65
C GLY A 70 1.77 -1.17 11.78
N GLY A 71 2.14 0.09 11.61
CA GLY A 71 2.76 0.92 12.64
C GLY A 71 1.76 1.59 13.59
N ASN A 72 0.45 1.55 13.34
CA ASN A 72 -0.57 2.29 14.10
C ASN A 72 -0.47 2.04 15.61
N ALA A 73 -0.43 0.78 16.01
CA ALA A 73 -0.35 0.40 17.42
C ALA A 73 0.88 0.98 18.13
N ALA A 74 2.04 0.93 17.47
CA ALA A 74 3.29 1.47 18.04
C ALA A 74 3.27 3.00 18.11
N VAL A 75 2.75 3.67 17.07
CA VAL A 75 2.61 5.13 17.03
C VAL A 75 1.67 5.61 18.15
N VAL A 76 0.52 4.95 18.31
CA VAL A 76 -0.43 5.28 19.40
C VAL A 76 0.22 5.07 20.78
N ARG A 77 0.90 3.96 21.01
CA ARG A 77 1.60 3.72 22.30
C ARG A 77 2.65 4.79 22.60
N ARG A 78 3.34 5.29 21.58
CA ARG A 78 4.44 6.27 21.74
C ARG A 78 3.94 7.69 21.88
N HIS A 79 2.92 8.08 21.14
CA HIS A 79 2.49 9.48 20.99
C HIS A 79 1.12 9.79 21.61
N GLY A 80 0.28 8.76 21.88
CA GLY A 80 -1.08 8.96 22.39
C GLY A 80 -1.99 9.70 21.39
N CYS A 81 -1.66 9.66 20.09
CA CYS A 81 -2.42 10.36 19.06
C CYS A 81 -3.75 9.65 18.76
N ARG A 82 -4.72 10.38 18.23
CA ARG A 82 -5.98 9.82 17.72
C ARG A 82 -5.74 9.14 16.38
N VAL A 83 -6.45 8.05 16.12
CA VAL A 83 -6.43 7.31 14.86
C VAL A 83 -7.70 7.55 14.07
N THR A 84 -7.57 7.91 12.80
CA THR A 84 -8.67 8.07 11.85
C THR A 84 -8.46 7.14 10.68
N ILE A 85 -9.45 6.28 10.39
CA ILE A 85 -9.43 5.35 9.28
C ILE A 85 -10.54 5.67 8.27
N PRO A 86 -10.47 5.20 7.01
CA PRO A 86 -11.60 5.28 6.10
C PRO A 86 -12.84 4.63 6.70
N SER A 87 -14.00 5.27 6.58
CA SER A 87 -15.26 4.77 7.16
C SER A 87 -15.66 3.38 6.64
N GLY A 88 -15.30 3.06 5.40
CA GLY A 88 -15.55 1.76 4.81
C GLY A 88 -14.67 0.63 5.38
N GLU A 89 -13.55 0.97 6.02
CA GLU A 89 -12.64 0.01 6.65
C GLU A 89 -13.05 -0.36 8.09
N ALA A 90 -13.85 0.47 8.73
CA ALA A 90 -14.23 0.30 10.13
C ALA A 90 -14.79 -1.10 10.44
N PRO A 91 -15.71 -1.68 9.63
CA PRO A 91 -16.23 -3.03 9.89
C PRO A 91 -15.14 -4.11 9.91
N GLY A 92 -14.09 -3.99 9.06
CA GLY A 92 -12.96 -4.92 9.03
C GLY A 92 -12.07 -4.81 10.27
N ILE A 93 -11.85 -3.60 10.77
CA ILE A 93 -11.06 -3.37 11.98
C ILE A 93 -11.84 -3.78 13.24
N ASP A 94 -13.15 -3.57 13.26
CA ASP A 94 -14.03 -4.01 14.35
C ASP A 94 -14.11 -5.55 14.44
N ASP A 95 -14.11 -6.26 13.30
CA ASP A 95 -13.97 -7.72 13.24
C ASP A 95 -12.48 -8.15 13.23
N TRP A 96 -11.80 -7.96 14.35
CA TRP A 96 -10.39 -8.29 14.43
C TRP A 96 -10.08 -9.78 14.12
N ALA A 97 -10.97 -10.68 14.45
CA ALA A 97 -10.79 -12.10 14.15
C ALA A 97 -10.84 -12.36 12.63
N GLY A 98 -11.67 -11.61 11.90
CA GLY A 98 -11.67 -11.59 10.43
C GLY A 98 -10.36 -11.03 9.88
N GLN A 99 -9.86 -9.95 10.47
CA GLN A 99 -8.58 -9.32 10.09
C GLN A 99 -7.38 -10.27 10.29
N GLU A 100 -7.34 -11.01 11.40
CA GLU A 100 -6.30 -12.03 11.64
C GLU A 100 -6.34 -13.16 10.59
N LYS A 101 -7.54 -13.62 10.23
CA LYS A 101 -7.72 -14.64 9.16
C LYS A 101 -7.28 -14.10 7.81
N TRP A 102 -7.60 -12.83 7.50
CA TRP A 102 -7.16 -12.18 6.27
C TRP A 102 -5.64 -12.09 6.19
N ASN A 103 -4.99 -11.62 7.25
CA ASN A 103 -3.53 -11.54 7.30
C ASN A 103 -2.86 -12.93 7.14
N ALA A 104 -3.42 -13.96 7.79
CA ALA A 104 -2.94 -15.33 7.62
C ALA A 104 -3.16 -15.86 6.19
N TYR A 105 -4.27 -15.49 5.53
CA TYR A 105 -4.58 -15.86 4.16
C TYR A 105 -3.54 -15.34 3.16
N VAL A 106 -3.02 -14.12 3.37
CA VAL A 106 -2.02 -13.48 2.51
C VAL A 106 -0.59 -13.56 3.05
N ASP A 107 -0.33 -14.28 4.14
CA ASP A 107 0.96 -14.39 4.84
C ASP A 107 1.54 -13.01 5.23
N GLN A 108 0.72 -12.16 5.82
CA GLN A 108 1.11 -10.86 6.32
C GLN A 108 0.91 -10.76 7.83
N GLN A 109 1.51 -9.75 8.44
CA GLN A 109 1.40 -9.49 9.88
C GLN A 109 0.86 -8.10 10.14
N LEU A 110 -0.02 -8.01 11.13
CA LEU A 110 -0.59 -6.77 11.61
C LEU A 110 -0.73 -6.84 13.13
N GLU A 111 -0.23 -5.82 13.83
CA GLU A 111 -0.48 -5.68 15.26
C GLU A 111 -1.86 -5.06 15.47
N ARG A 112 -2.62 -5.59 16.44
CA ARG A 112 -3.96 -5.08 16.75
C ARG A 112 -3.90 -3.61 17.15
N PHE A 113 -4.73 -2.81 16.50
CA PHE A 113 -4.93 -1.39 16.81
C PHE A 113 -6.44 -1.06 16.86
N GLY A 114 -6.77 0.07 17.45
CA GLY A 114 -8.10 0.66 17.42
C GLY A 114 -8.08 2.00 16.69
N TYR A 115 -9.24 2.55 16.42
CA TYR A 115 -9.41 3.89 15.86
C TYR A 115 -10.36 4.72 16.74
N ASP A 116 -10.23 6.04 16.66
CA ASP A 116 -11.05 7.00 17.39
C ASP A 116 -12.13 7.63 16.53
N ASP A 117 -11.80 7.83 15.24
CA ASP A 117 -12.67 8.47 14.25
C ASP A 117 -12.61 7.73 12.92
N THR A 118 -13.60 7.97 12.09
CA THR A 118 -13.59 7.59 10.68
C THR A 118 -13.66 8.82 9.80
N ILE A 119 -13.21 8.69 8.55
CA ILE A 119 -13.34 9.70 7.52
C ILE A 119 -13.96 9.09 6.25
N ALA A 120 -14.93 9.77 5.65
CA ALA A 120 -15.58 9.36 4.42
C ALA A 120 -15.17 10.25 3.23
N ALA A 121 -15.37 9.75 2.02
CA ALA A 121 -15.22 10.57 0.81
C ALA A 121 -16.15 11.79 0.86
N GLY A 122 -15.63 12.96 0.54
CA GLY A 122 -16.32 14.24 0.64
C GLY A 122 -16.08 14.99 1.95
N GLU A 123 -15.48 14.35 2.95
CA GLU A 123 -15.03 14.99 4.17
C GLU A 123 -13.60 15.52 4.03
N SER A 124 -13.10 16.21 5.03
CA SER A 124 -11.73 16.72 5.06
C SER A 124 -11.15 16.73 6.48
N PHE A 125 -9.82 16.79 6.54
CA PHE A 125 -9.10 17.04 7.79
C PHE A 125 -8.06 18.14 7.58
N SER A 126 -7.74 18.88 8.63
CA SER A 126 -6.73 19.94 8.58
C SER A 126 -5.35 19.40 8.95
N GLY A 127 -4.31 19.96 8.30
CA GLY A 127 -2.90 19.68 8.58
C GLY A 127 -1.99 20.49 7.67
N ALA A 128 -0.83 20.89 8.17
CA ALA A 128 0.12 21.76 7.47
C ALA A 128 -0.50 23.14 7.05
N GLY A 129 -1.44 23.68 7.85
CA GLY A 129 -2.15 24.91 7.56
C GLY A 129 -3.11 24.84 6.36
N CYS A 130 -3.49 23.64 5.94
CA CYS A 130 -4.36 23.37 4.79
C CYS A 130 -5.43 22.36 5.13
N ASP A 131 -6.50 22.31 4.32
CA ASP A 131 -7.52 21.26 4.37
C ASP A 131 -7.26 20.21 3.30
N TRP A 132 -7.23 18.94 3.73
CA TRP A 132 -7.05 17.77 2.90
C TRP A 132 -8.39 17.10 2.66
N GLN A 133 -8.87 17.17 1.43
CA GLN A 133 -10.14 16.62 1.00
C GLN A 133 -10.00 15.11 0.76
N ALA A 134 -10.85 14.32 1.41
CA ALA A 134 -10.91 12.88 1.20
C ALA A 134 -11.74 12.54 -0.04
N HIS A 135 -11.15 11.78 -0.95
CA HIS A 135 -11.80 11.27 -2.15
C HIS A 135 -11.74 9.75 -2.16
N ALA A 136 -12.85 9.08 -2.50
CA ALA A 136 -12.84 7.62 -2.69
C ALA A 136 -11.87 7.22 -3.81
N ALA A 137 -11.06 6.21 -3.54
CA ALA A 137 -10.03 5.68 -4.43
C ALA A 137 -10.13 4.15 -4.60
N PRO A 138 -11.34 3.60 -4.93
CA PRO A 138 -11.50 2.16 -5.05
C PRO A 138 -10.69 1.58 -6.21
N GLY A 139 -10.32 0.29 -6.07
CA GLY A 139 -9.58 -0.47 -7.10
C GLY A 139 -8.61 -1.46 -6.49
N HIS A 140 -7.47 -1.02 -5.99
CA HIS A 140 -6.54 -1.84 -5.20
C HIS A 140 -7.19 -2.29 -3.89
N ASP A 141 -7.74 -1.36 -3.17
CA ASP A 141 -8.66 -1.56 -2.07
C ASP A 141 -9.98 -0.83 -2.35
N MET A 142 -11.13 -1.47 -2.10
CA MET A 142 -12.43 -0.91 -2.47
C MET A 142 -12.91 0.18 -1.49
N GLN A 143 -12.28 0.29 -0.33
CA GLN A 143 -12.61 1.28 0.71
C GLN A 143 -11.55 2.38 0.83
N ALA A 144 -10.49 2.30 0.01
CA ALA A 144 -9.39 3.26 0.04
C ALA A 144 -9.84 4.71 -0.20
N LEU A 145 -9.12 5.61 0.43
CA LEU A 145 -9.21 7.05 0.22
C LEU A 145 -7.88 7.59 -0.31
N MET A 146 -7.96 8.67 -1.04
CA MET A 146 -6.87 9.56 -1.38
C MET A 146 -7.16 10.96 -0.82
N PHE A 147 -6.12 11.75 -0.51
CA PHE A 147 -6.28 13.06 0.13
C PHE A 147 -5.72 14.16 -0.77
N PHE A 148 -6.57 15.10 -1.15
CA PHE A 148 -6.24 16.21 -2.05
C PHE A 148 -6.19 17.55 -1.32
N GLU A 149 -5.09 18.27 -1.47
CA GLU A 149 -4.94 19.64 -1.03
C GLU A 149 -5.01 20.59 -2.26
N PRO A 150 -6.12 21.35 -2.40
CA PRO A 150 -6.40 22.06 -3.65
C PRO A 150 -5.57 23.32 -3.88
N ARG A 151 -4.99 23.96 -2.84
CA ARG A 151 -4.21 25.21 -2.96
C ARG A 151 -2.89 24.96 -3.67
N ASN A 152 -2.16 23.92 -3.27
CA ASN A 152 -0.89 23.53 -3.88
C ASN A 152 -1.08 22.40 -4.89
N ARG A 153 -2.31 21.90 -5.05
CA ARG A 153 -2.67 20.79 -5.94
C ARG A 153 -1.85 19.52 -5.64
N ILE A 154 -1.71 19.19 -4.35
CA ILE A 154 -1.00 17.98 -3.88
C ILE A 154 -2.00 16.88 -3.63
N LEU A 155 -1.74 15.67 -4.17
CA LEU A 155 -2.58 14.51 -3.98
C LEU A 155 -1.77 13.38 -3.34
N MET A 156 -2.16 12.93 -2.15
CA MET A 156 -1.69 11.68 -1.55
C MET A 156 -2.59 10.55 -2.05
N THR A 157 -2.02 9.63 -2.82
CA THR A 157 -2.81 8.59 -3.53
C THR A 157 -2.86 7.25 -2.84
N GLY A 158 -2.06 7.05 -1.76
CA GLY A 158 -1.86 5.68 -1.28
C GLY A 158 -1.46 4.77 -2.44
N ASP A 159 -2.20 3.69 -2.64
CA ASP A 159 -1.90 2.69 -3.66
C ASP A 159 -2.75 2.82 -4.94
N ALA A 160 -3.54 3.90 -5.04
CA ALA A 160 -4.36 4.14 -6.23
C ALA A 160 -3.54 4.57 -7.46
N LEU A 161 -2.40 5.25 -7.27
CA LEU A 161 -1.50 5.66 -8.36
C LEU A 161 -0.08 5.86 -7.85
N TRP A 162 0.88 5.19 -8.48
CA TRP A 162 2.32 5.40 -8.34
C TRP A 162 2.91 5.94 -9.65
N GLU A 163 4.13 6.44 -9.65
CA GLU A 163 4.76 6.93 -10.88
C GLU A 163 4.78 5.86 -11.99
N ASN A 164 5.05 4.60 -11.63
CA ASN A 164 5.16 3.49 -12.58
C ASN A 164 4.08 2.41 -12.40
N GLY A 165 2.87 2.79 -11.99
CA GLY A 165 1.74 1.87 -11.87
C GLY A 165 0.81 2.21 -10.72
N LEU A 166 0.35 1.18 -10.03
CA LEU A 166 -0.59 1.23 -8.90
C LEU A 166 -0.46 -0.07 -8.11
N GLY A 167 -1.07 -0.12 -6.92
CA GLY A 167 -1.24 -1.35 -6.16
C GLY A 167 -1.90 -2.45 -7.01
N PHE A 168 -1.62 -3.71 -6.71
CA PHE A 168 -2.23 -4.80 -7.47
C PHE A 168 -3.77 -4.75 -7.37
N VAL A 169 -4.45 -5.25 -8.39
CA VAL A 169 -5.90 -5.48 -8.36
C VAL A 169 -6.19 -6.97 -8.35
N TRP A 170 -7.30 -7.35 -7.72
CA TRP A 170 -7.70 -8.75 -7.64
C TRP A 170 -8.11 -9.28 -9.02
N PRO A 171 -7.72 -10.52 -9.37
CA PRO A 171 -8.23 -11.17 -10.57
C PRO A 171 -9.71 -11.52 -10.40
N HIS A 172 -10.47 -11.45 -11.48
CA HIS A 172 -11.89 -11.76 -11.48
C HIS A 172 -12.29 -12.51 -12.75
N GLU A 173 -13.22 -13.46 -12.64
CA GLU A 173 -13.80 -14.15 -13.78
C GLU A 173 -14.84 -13.26 -14.46
N GLY A 174 -14.67 -12.97 -15.77
CA GLY A 174 -15.50 -12.02 -16.51
C GLY A 174 -15.11 -10.55 -16.25
N PRO A 175 -16.07 -9.60 -16.40
CA PRO A 175 -15.79 -8.20 -16.10
C PRO A 175 -15.19 -8.01 -14.72
N ASN A 176 -14.08 -7.29 -14.62
CA ASN A 176 -13.34 -7.16 -13.37
C ASN A 176 -13.73 -5.86 -12.65
N PRO A 177 -14.51 -5.92 -11.54
CA PRO A 177 -14.98 -4.73 -10.83
C PRO A 177 -13.83 -3.94 -10.19
N PHE A 178 -12.72 -4.58 -9.84
CA PHE A 178 -11.54 -3.90 -9.27
C PHE A 178 -10.81 -3.08 -10.35
N VAL A 179 -10.73 -3.61 -11.56
CA VAL A 179 -10.16 -2.88 -12.73
C VAL A 179 -11.04 -1.72 -13.10
N GLU A 180 -12.37 -1.90 -13.17
CA GLU A 180 -13.33 -0.85 -13.48
C GLU A 180 -13.24 0.28 -12.44
N ALA A 181 -13.28 -0.06 -11.17
CA ALA A 181 -13.15 0.90 -10.07
C ALA A 181 -11.81 1.66 -10.10
N ALA A 182 -10.71 0.97 -10.40
CA ALA A 182 -9.40 1.61 -10.53
C ALA A 182 -9.35 2.59 -11.73
N LEU A 183 -9.98 2.24 -12.86
CA LEU A 183 -10.08 3.15 -14.02
C LEU A 183 -10.91 4.40 -13.70
N ASP A 184 -12.00 4.27 -12.95
CA ASP A 184 -12.81 5.39 -12.46
C ASP A 184 -12.02 6.27 -11.49
N THR A 185 -11.20 5.66 -10.63
CA THR A 185 -10.29 6.38 -9.74
C THR A 185 -9.25 7.16 -10.52
N LEU A 186 -8.62 6.58 -11.55
CA LEU A 186 -7.69 7.31 -12.43
C LEU A 186 -8.36 8.47 -13.15
N ALA A 187 -9.61 8.30 -13.62
CA ALA A 187 -10.37 9.38 -14.23
C ALA A 187 -10.72 10.50 -13.22
N LYS A 188 -10.91 10.16 -11.94
CA LYS A 188 -11.10 11.13 -10.85
C LYS A 188 -9.80 11.89 -10.57
N ILE A 189 -8.65 11.23 -10.48
CA ILE A 189 -7.34 11.86 -10.33
C ILE A 189 -7.09 12.85 -11.47
N GLU A 190 -7.38 12.46 -12.70
CA GLU A 190 -7.24 13.33 -13.87
C GLU A 190 -8.12 14.60 -13.78
N ARG A 191 -9.36 14.49 -13.26
CA ARG A 191 -10.25 15.66 -13.05
C ARG A 191 -9.82 16.55 -11.88
N LEU A 192 -9.19 16.00 -10.83
CA LEU A 192 -8.62 16.78 -9.72
C LEU A 192 -7.41 17.59 -10.18
N ASP A 193 -6.77 17.20 -11.27
CA ASP A 193 -5.65 17.86 -11.90
C ASP A 193 -4.52 18.20 -10.89
N PRO A 194 -4.00 17.20 -10.13
CA PRO A 194 -2.93 17.47 -9.18
C PRO A 194 -1.64 17.88 -9.91
N ALA A 195 -0.92 18.85 -9.32
CA ALA A 195 0.41 19.21 -9.78
C ALA A 195 1.48 18.23 -9.26
N ILE A 196 1.26 17.70 -8.07
CA ILE A 196 2.17 16.77 -7.40
C ILE A 196 1.35 15.59 -6.88
N VAL A 197 1.84 14.38 -7.14
CA VAL A 197 1.36 13.15 -6.49
C VAL A 197 2.38 12.66 -5.48
N VAL A 198 1.92 12.36 -4.27
CA VAL A 198 2.67 11.70 -3.20
C VAL A 198 2.11 10.29 -3.05
N PRO A 199 2.78 9.26 -3.60
CA PRO A 199 2.27 7.90 -3.64
C PRO A 199 2.54 7.13 -2.33
N GLY A 200 1.80 6.04 -2.12
CA GLY A 200 2.10 5.09 -1.05
C GLY A 200 3.47 4.41 -1.24
N HIS A 201 3.90 4.18 -2.47
CA HIS A 201 5.22 3.61 -2.77
C HIS A 201 5.93 4.37 -3.89
N GLY A 202 7.27 4.48 -3.78
CA GLY A 202 8.10 5.23 -4.72
C GLY A 202 8.27 6.69 -4.32
N ASP A 203 8.79 7.51 -5.25
CA ASP A 203 9.03 8.93 -4.99
C ASP A 203 7.82 9.79 -5.40
N PRO A 204 7.62 10.98 -4.80
CA PRO A 204 6.68 11.97 -5.30
C PRO A 204 7.03 12.37 -6.74
N PHE A 205 6.00 12.63 -7.57
CA PHE A 205 6.17 12.92 -8.98
C PHE A 205 5.21 14.00 -9.51
N GLU A 206 5.57 14.61 -10.65
CA GLU A 206 4.83 15.67 -11.34
C GLU A 206 4.31 15.20 -12.72
N ASP A 207 4.85 14.11 -13.28
CA ASP A 207 4.35 13.51 -14.54
C ASP A 207 3.06 12.70 -14.30
N VAL A 208 2.01 13.39 -13.85
CA VAL A 208 0.73 12.75 -13.48
C VAL A 208 0.05 12.13 -14.70
N ALA A 209 0.03 12.84 -15.83
CA ALA A 209 -0.59 12.34 -17.06
C ALA A 209 0.11 11.07 -17.57
N GLY A 210 1.45 11.05 -17.57
CA GLY A 210 2.23 9.87 -17.95
C GLY A 210 2.01 8.71 -16.99
N ALA A 211 1.95 8.95 -15.67
CA ALA A 211 1.65 7.93 -14.66
C ALA A 211 0.25 7.32 -14.87
N ILE A 212 -0.78 8.15 -15.10
CA ILE A 212 -2.13 7.69 -15.43
C ILE A 212 -2.13 6.84 -16.70
N GLY A 213 -1.41 7.25 -17.73
CA GLY A 213 -1.27 6.48 -18.99
C GLY A 213 -0.65 5.10 -18.76
N ARG A 214 0.41 5.02 -17.97
CA ARG A 214 1.07 3.75 -17.59
C ARG A 214 0.12 2.85 -16.76
N ALA A 215 -0.59 3.42 -15.80
CA ALA A 215 -1.55 2.70 -14.97
C ALA A 215 -2.75 2.17 -15.80
N ARG A 216 -3.33 2.99 -16.68
CA ARG A 216 -4.40 2.57 -17.60
C ARG A 216 -3.96 1.40 -18.51
N SER A 217 -2.75 1.47 -19.08
CA SER A 217 -2.21 0.39 -19.91
C SER A 217 -2.06 -0.92 -19.14
N ARG A 218 -1.63 -0.85 -17.88
CA ARG A 218 -1.53 -2.01 -17.00
C ARG A 218 -2.91 -2.59 -16.66
N LEU A 219 -3.87 -1.75 -16.28
CA LEU A 219 -5.23 -2.16 -15.97
C LEU A 219 -5.93 -2.79 -17.18
N ALA A 220 -5.74 -2.25 -18.39
CA ALA A 220 -6.27 -2.85 -19.63
C ALA A 220 -5.72 -4.27 -19.82
N ALA A 221 -4.41 -4.48 -19.58
CA ALA A 221 -3.81 -5.80 -19.69
C ALA A 221 -4.32 -6.78 -18.61
N PHE A 222 -4.63 -6.30 -17.42
CA PHE A 222 -5.19 -7.09 -16.33
C PHE A 222 -6.67 -7.43 -16.57
N GLY A 223 -7.46 -6.47 -17.01
CA GLY A 223 -8.87 -6.71 -17.35
C GLY A 223 -9.07 -7.69 -18.49
N ALA A 224 -8.12 -7.76 -19.44
CA ALA A 224 -8.17 -8.69 -20.57
C ALA A 224 -7.79 -10.15 -20.21
N ASP A 225 -7.02 -10.37 -19.15
CA ASP A 225 -6.48 -11.70 -18.82
C ASP A 225 -6.40 -11.91 -17.30
N PRO A 226 -7.40 -12.58 -16.68
CA PRO A 226 -7.40 -12.89 -15.26
C PRO A 226 -6.22 -13.76 -14.82
N ARG A 227 -5.73 -14.66 -15.67
CA ARG A 227 -4.54 -15.49 -15.39
C ARG A 227 -3.30 -14.62 -15.23
N LYS A 228 -3.14 -13.63 -16.13
CA LYS A 228 -2.04 -12.66 -16.06
C LYS A 228 -2.10 -11.82 -14.78
N THR A 229 -3.30 -11.41 -14.39
CA THR A 229 -3.53 -10.65 -13.15
C THR A 229 -3.17 -11.47 -11.93
N ALA A 230 -3.66 -12.73 -11.84
CA ALA A 230 -3.34 -13.65 -10.77
C ALA A 230 -1.83 -13.93 -10.67
N ARG A 231 -1.18 -14.16 -11.82
CA ARG A 231 0.27 -14.39 -11.88
C ARG A 231 1.06 -13.16 -11.41
N HIS A 232 0.61 -11.95 -11.79
CA HIS A 232 1.22 -10.71 -11.30
C HIS A 232 1.07 -10.57 -9.80
N MET A 233 -0.12 -10.79 -9.26
CA MET A 233 -0.39 -10.74 -7.82
C MET A 233 0.48 -11.73 -7.05
N MET A 234 0.61 -12.99 -7.50
CA MET A 234 1.51 -13.97 -6.89
C MET A 234 2.96 -13.47 -6.83
N LYS A 235 3.43 -12.81 -7.89
CA LYS A 235 4.79 -12.24 -7.94
C LYS A 235 4.96 -11.12 -6.92
N VAL A 236 4.01 -10.18 -6.85
CA VAL A 236 4.03 -9.09 -5.87
C VAL A 236 4.04 -9.63 -4.44
N MET A 237 3.15 -10.58 -4.16
CA MET A 237 3.07 -11.22 -2.84
C MET A 237 4.36 -11.96 -2.47
N LEU A 238 5.00 -12.68 -3.41
CA LEU A 238 6.26 -13.37 -3.12
C LEU A 238 7.39 -12.37 -2.81
N VAL A 239 7.45 -11.24 -3.52
CA VAL A 239 8.42 -10.18 -3.20
C VAL A 239 8.13 -9.61 -1.81
N PHE A 240 6.87 -9.33 -1.48
CA PHE A 240 6.47 -8.84 -0.15
C PHE A 240 6.87 -9.82 0.96
N SER A 241 6.59 -11.11 0.76
CA SER A 241 6.99 -12.17 1.70
C SER A 241 8.52 -12.27 1.86
N LEU A 242 9.28 -12.10 0.77
CA LEU A 242 10.75 -12.07 0.82
C LEU A 242 11.29 -10.85 1.58
N LEU A 243 10.63 -9.71 1.48
CA LEU A 243 10.96 -8.51 2.24
C LEU A 243 10.68 -8.71 3.74
N HIS A 244 9.50 -9.24 4.07
CA HIS A 244 9.09 -9.53 5.43
C HIS A 244 9.94 -10.61 6.10
N ARG A 245 10.12 -11.77 5.42
CA ARG A 245 10.87 -12.92 5.93
C ARG A 245 12.38 -12.81 5.73
N ARG A 246 12.84 -11.79 5.00
CA ARG A 246 14.22 -11.55 4.57
C ARG A 246 14.76 -12.57 3.56
N SER A 247 14.29 -13.80 3.59
CA SER A 247 14.64 -14.83 2.61
C SER A 247 13.74 -16.05 2.72
N ILE A 248 13.63 -16.80 1.62
CA ILE A 248 13.03 -18.15 1.57
C ILE A 248 14.07 -19.06 0.91
N ARG A 249 14.29 -20.27 1.47
CA ARG A 249 15.16 -21.27 0.82
C ARG A 249 14.60 -21.61 -0.56
N ALA A 250 15.45 -21.64 -1.57
CA ALA A 250 15.01 -21.90 -2.94
C ALA A 250 14.31 -23.28 -3.07
N GLU A 251 14.81 -24.30 -2.35
CA GLU A 251 14.21 -25.62 -2.27
C GLU A 251 12.83 -25.66 -1.56
N ALA A 252 12.51 -24.67 -0.76
CA ALA A 252 11.28 -24.58 0.01
C ALA A 252 10.18 -23.72 -0.65
N VAL A 253 10.48 -23.01 -1.75
CA VAL A 253 9.56 -22.04 -2.33
C VAL A 253 8.27 -22.67 -2.88
N ASP A 254 8.32 -23.89 -3.40
CA ASP A 254 7.12 -24.59 -3.88
C ASP A 254 6.21 -25.02 -2.72
N ALA A 255 6.81 -25.50 -1.61
CA ALA A 255 6.07 -25.79 -0.40
C ALA A 255 5.44 -24.52 0.18
N TYR A 256 6.18 -23.45 0.25
CA TYR A 256 5.71 -22.14 0.72
C TYR A 256 4.49 -21.64 -0.08
N VAL A 257 4.58 -21.63 -1.41
CA VAL A 257 3.48 -21.20 -2.29
C VAL A 257 2.25 -22.11 -2.16
N ARG A 258 2.43 -23.39 -1.89
CA ARG A 258 1.33 -24.33 -1.67
C ARG A 258 0.65 -24.15 -0.30
N GLU A 259 1.40 -23.76 0.73
CA GLU A 259 0.91 -23.63 2.10
C GLU A 259 0.19 -22.32 2.36
N VAL A 260 0.54 -21.24 1.67
CA VAL A 260 -0.14 -19.95 1.81
C VAL A 260 -1.45 -19.94 1.03
N PRO A 261 -2.62 -19.80 1.69
CA PRO A 261 -3.92 -20.05 1.07
C PRO A 261 -4.18 -19.18 -0.18
N CYS A 262 -3.76 -17.92 -0.17
CA CYS A 262 -3.97 -17.01 -1.30
C CYS A 262 -3.34 -17.54 -2.60
N TYR A 263 -2.12 -18.10 -2.56
CA TYR A 263 -1.51 -18.68 -3.76
C TYR A 263 -2.27 -19.91 -4.24
N ALA A 264 -2.73 -20.75 -3.30
CA ALA A 264 -3.50 -21.93 -3.63
C ALA A 264 -4.79 -21.57 -4.36
N ASP A 265 -5.52 -20.56 -3.87
CA ASP A 265 -6.75 -20.07 -4.48
C ASP A 265 -6.50 -19.43 -5.85
N LEU A 266 -5.49 -18.55 -5.96
CA LEU A 266 -5.12 -17.92 -7.23
C LEU A 266 -4.72 -18.96 -8.28
N ASN A 267 -3.94 -19.96 -7.87
CA ASN A 267 -3.55 -21.03 -8.79
C ASN A 267 -4.74 -21.88 -9.24
N THR A 268 -5.56 -22.32 -8.30
CA THR A 268 -6.71 -23.18 -8.58
C THR A 268 -7.74 -22.51 -9.48
N ARG A 269 -7.99 -21.21 -9.26
CA ARG A 269 -9.03 -20.47 -9.98
C ARG A 269 -8.57 -19.91 -11.31
N PHE A 270 -7.33 -19.47 -11.42
CA PHE A 270 -6.91 -18.66 -12.57
C PHE A 270 -5.68 -19.20 -13.31
N VAL A 271 -4.69 -19.78 -12.61
CA VAL A 271 -3.40 -20.10 -13.22
C VAL A 271 -3.34 -21.56 -13.68
N GLY A 272 -3.71 -22.51 -12.84
CA GLY A 272 -3.81 -23.94 -13.19
C GLY A 272 -2.46 -24.63 -13.41
N GLU A 273 -1.38 -24.20 -12.74
CA GLU A 273 -0.06 -24.80 -12.83
C GLU A 273 0.19 -25.86 -11.74
N ASP A 274 1.17 -26.72 -11.95
CA ASP A 274 1.55 -27.74 -10.96
C ASP A 274 2.19 -27.09 -9.73
N PHE A 275 1.63 -27.32 -8.56
CA PHE A 275 2.14 -26.83 -7.27
C PHE A 275 3.54 -27.34 -6.92
N THR A 276 4.02 -28.40 -7.53
CA THR A 276 5.38 -28.93 -7.29
C THR A 276 6.48 -28.07 -7.92
N THR A 277 6.12 -27.14 -8.83
CA THR A 277 7.05 -26.31 -9.58
C THR A 277 6.63 -24.83 -9.64
N LEU A 278 5.44 -24.50 -9.16
CA LEU A 278 4.85 -23.16 -9.27
C LEU A 278 5.70 -22.09 -8.60
N GLY A 279 6.17 -22.36 -7.38
CA GLY A 279 6.99 -21.41 -6.62
C GLY A 279 8.32 -21.13 -7.31
N GLN A 280 8.98 -22.17 -7.84
CA GLN A 280 10.21 -22.03 -8.60
C GLN A 280 10.00 -21.27 -9.92
N ALA A 281 8.85 -21.51 -10.60
CA ALA A 281 8.51 -20.78 -11.81
C ALA A 281 8.30 -19.27 -11.54
N ILE A 282 7.57 -18.91 -10.46
CA ILE A 282 7.40 -17.52 -10.03
C ILE A 282 8.76 -16.90 -9.67
N ALA A 283 9.58 -17.62 -8.90
CA ALA A 283 10.91 -17.14 -8.51
C ALA A 283 11.83 -16.91 -9.72
N ALA A 284 11.80 -17.80 -10.71
CA ALA A 284 12.58 -17.65 -11.94
C ALA A 284 12.18 -16.38 -12.74
N GLU A 285 10.86 -16.10 -12.86
CA GLU A 285 10.37 -14.86 -13.48
C GLU A 285 10.86 -13.62 -12.73
N LEU A 286 10.81 -13.64 -11.39
CA LEU A 286 11.26 -12.53 -10.55
C LEU A 286 12.78 -12.33 -10.61
N ILE A 287 13.54 -13.41 -10.70
CA ILE A 287 15.00 -13.34 -10.91
C ILE A 287 15.30 -12.74 -12.28
N ALA A 288 14.62 -13.19 -13.33
CA ALA A 288 14.80 -12.66 -14.68
C ALA A 288 14.43 -11.16 -14.77
N ALA A 289 13.42 -10.72 -14.00
CA ALA A 289 13.02 -9.33 -13.88
C ALA A 289 13.95 -8.49 -12.95
N GLY A 290 14.93 -9.11 -12.28
CA GLY A 290 15.81 -8.42 -11.34
C GLY A 290 15.18 -8.05 -10.00
N ALA A 291 13.95 -8.48 -9.71
CA ALA A 291 13.26 -8.19 -8.47
C ALA A 291 13.67 -9.11 -7.30
N VAL A 292 14.20 -10.29 -7.62
CA VAL A 292 14.69 -11.30 -6.67
C VAL A 292 16.07 -11.77 -7.12
N ARG A 293 16.90 -12.13 -6.16
CA ARG A 293 18.21 -12.80 -6.41
C ARG A 293 18.31 -14.10 -5.62
N LEU A 294 19.03 -15.05 -6.19
CA LEU A 294 19.43 -16.27 -5.49
C LEU A 294 20.79 -16.05 -4.83
N GLU A 295 20.84 -16.12 -3.52
CA GLU A 295 22.07 -15.92 -2.74
C GLU A 295 22.22 -17.02 -1.71
N ARG A 296 23.31 -17.80 -1.81
CA ARG A 296 23.63 -18.91 -0.89
C ARG A 296 22.47 -19.91 -0.72
N GLY A 297 21.78 -20.25 -1.82
CA GLY A 297 20.65 -21.18 -1.84
C GLY A 297 19.34 -20.62 -1.28
N ALA A 298 19.24 -19.31 -1.07
CA ALA A 298 18.03 -18.63 -0.64
C ALA A 298 17.63 -17.51 -1.62
N LEU A 299 16.33 -17.35 -1.81
CA LEU A 299 15.73 -16.24 -2.56
C LEU A 299 15.68 -15.01 -1.65
N ARG A 300 16.05 -13.85 -2.19
CA ARG A 300 15.99 -12.55 -1.51
C ARG A 300 15.47 -11.49 -2.46
N ALA A 301 14.65 -10.57 -1.97
CA ALA A 301 14.28 -9.38 -2.73
C ALA A 301 15.53 -8.51 -2.98
N THR A 302 15.58 -7.84 -4.13
CA THR A 302 16.67 -6.92 -4.49
C THR A 302 16.42 -5.49 -3.99
N MET A 303 15.14 -5.12 -3.83
CA MET A 303 14.74 -3.83 -3.31
C MET A 303 14.86 -3.78 -1.78
N ALA A 304 14.94 -2.58 -1.22
CA ALA A 304 14.92 -2.35 0.22
C ALA A 304 13.53 -2.65 0.83
N ALA A 305 13.57 -3.19 2.03
CA ALA A 305 12.36 -3.40 2.84
C ALA A 305 11.83 -2.09 3.44
#